data_cf605fe8ebdf7054c0a7a75f6a389faf
#
_entry.id   cf605fe8ebdf7054c0a7a75f6a389faf
#
_cell.length_a   1.000
_cell.length_b   1.000
_cell.length_c   1.000
_cell.angle_alpha   90.00
_cell.angle_beta   90.00
_cell.angle_gamma   90.00
#
_symmetry.space_group_name_H-M   'P 1'
#
loop_
_entity.id
_entity.type
_entity.pdbx_description
1 polymer ?
#
loop_
_entity_poly.entity_id
_entity_poly.type
_entity_poly.pdbx_seq_one_letter_code
_entity_poly.pdbx_strand_id
1 'polypeptide(L)'
;MLRGQQGLHSVDPGGIEVLSTDLAGFRAVLTLENRTLKRALTDPRLVSGIGNAYSDEILHAAQLSPVTFTQKLKPEEWDRLFAATRSTLTAWMDRLRLEAIASFPENVTAFRPEFAVHGRYNLPCPRCGEKVQRIRYADNETNYCARCQTRGKVLADRSLSRLLGSDWPRTLDELEALKHR
;
A
#
# COMPACT_ATOMS: atom_id res chain seq x y z
N MET A 1 -25.51 20.55 10.51
CA MET A 1 -24.24 20.47 11.25
C MET A 1 -24.35 19.34 12.26
N LEU A 2 -23.51 18.32 12.14
CA LEU A 2 -23.41 17.25 13.15
C LEU A 2 -22.67 17.81 14.37
N ARG A 3 -23.30 17.73 15.54
CA ARG A 3 -22.71 18.23 16.79
C ARG A 3 -22.54 17.09 17.78
N GLY A 4 -21.36 17.01 18.44
CA GLY A 4 -21.05 16.08 19.52
C GLY A 4 -20.64 14.67 19.07
N GLN A 5 -20.39 13.79 20.05
CA GLN A 5 -19.93 12.41 19.83
C GLN A 5 -20.87 11.58 18.94
N GLN A 6 -22.19 11.75 19.06
CA GLN A 6 -23.18 11.06 18.22
C GLN A 6 -23.06 11.43 16.74
N GLY A 7 -22.71 12.70 16.44
CA GLY A 7 -22.47 13.15 15.07
C GLY A 7 -21.19 12.56 14.46
N LEU A 8 -20.15 12.31 15.26
CA LEU A 8 -18.92 11.66 14.83
C LEU A 8 -19.14 10.18 14.51
N HIS A 9 -19.89 9.47 15.34
CA HIS A 9 -20.24 8.05 15.07
C HIS A 9 -21.01 7.84 13.76
N SER A 10 -21.82 8.81 13.34
CA SER A 10 -22.61 8.69 12.10
C SER A 10 -21.77 8.82 10.83
N VAL A 11 -20.54 9.31 10.92
CA VAL A 11 -19.59 9.46 9.78
C VAL A 11 -18.38 8.56 9.91
N ASP A 12 -18.25 7.81 11.00
CA ASP A 12 -17.19 6.83 11.20
C ASP A 12 -17.48 5.58 10.34
N PRO A 13 -16.58 5.20 9.43
CA PRO A 13 -16.75 3.99 8.60
C PRO A 13 -16.70 2.68 9.40
N GLY A 14 -16.20 2.70 10.65
CA GLY A 14 -16.15 1.56 11.56
C GLY A 14 -14.95 0.62 11.39
N GLY A 15 -13.91 1.04 10.66
CA GLY A 15 -12.68 0.25 10.51
C GLY A 15 -11.88 0.15 11.81
N ILE A 16 -11.16 -0.97 11.98
CA ILE A 16 -10.32 -1.17 13.17
C ILE A 16 -9.14 -0.21 13.22
N GLU A 17 -8.76 0.20 14.44
CA GLU A 17 -7.50 0.90 14.72
C GLU A 17 -6.37 -0.11 14.89
N VAL A 18 -5.46 -0.21 13.89
CA VAL A 18 -4.41 -1.24 13.86
C VAL A 18 -3.48 -1.18 15.07
N LEU A 19 -3.22 0.01 15.60
CA LEU A 19 -2.32 0.17 16.75
C LEU A 19 -2.93 -0.34 18.06
N SER A 20 -4.26 -0.48 18.12
CA SER A 20 -5.01 -0.94 19.27
C SER A 20 -5.53 -2.37 19.12
N THR A 21 -5.28 -3.04 17.99
CA THR A 21 -5.71 -4.43 17.75
C THR A 21 -4.54 -5.41 17.78
N ASP A 22 -4.85 -6.70 17.91
CA ASP A 22 -3.88 -7.78 17.77
C ASP A 22 -3.90 -8.40 16.35
N LEU A 23 -2.99 -9.35 16.10
CA LEU A 23 -2.90 -10.05 14.82
C LEU A 23 -4.18 -10.81 14.49
N ALA A 24 -4.83 -11.42 15.49
CA ALA A 24 -6.03 -12.20 15.27
C ALA A 24 -7.19 -11.32 14.81
N GLY A 25 -7.41 -10.19 15.49
CA GLY A 25 -8.41 -9.19 15.11
C GLY A 25 -8.13 -8.56 13.75
N PHE A 26 -6.88 -8.19 13.48
CA PHE A 26 -6.46 -7.65 12.18
C PHE A 26 -6.74 -8.64 11.05
N ARG A 27 -6.34 -9.91 11.22
CA ARG A 27 -6.60 -10.97 10.23
C ARG A 27 -8.10 -11.22 10.05
N ALA A 28 -8.86 -11.31 11.13
CA ALA A 28 -10.29 -11.56 11.07
C ALA A 28 -11.01 -10.52 10.21
N VAL A 29 -10.71 -9.22 10.42
CA VAL A 29 -11.34 -8.14 9.67
C VAL A 29 -10.92 -8.13 8.20
N LEU A 30 -9.63 -8.31 7.89
CA LEU A 30 -9.16 -8.28 6.50
C LEU A 30 -9.61 -9.51 5.69
N THR A 31 -10.05 -10.60 6.34
CA THR A 31 -10.54 -11.81 5.67
C THR A 31 -12.06 -11.91 5.59
N LEU A 32 -12.82 -10.93 6.11
CA LEU A 32 -14.28 -10.87 5.96
C LEU A 32 -14.71 -11.01 4.49
N GLU A 33 -13.96 -10.41 3.60
CA GLU A 33 -14.13 -10.56 2.17
C GLU A 33 -12.80 -10.92 1.52
N ASN A 34 -12.84 -11.78 0.47
CA ASN A 34 -11.64 -12.13 -0.28
C ASN A 34 -11.27 -11.00 -1.26
N ARG A 35 -10.48 -10.06 -0.80
CA ARG A 35 -10.01 -8.88 -1.57
C ARG A 35 -8.50 -8.90 -1.77
N THR A 36 -7.98 -8.11 -2.70
CA THR A 36 -6.54 -7.88 -2.78
C THR A 36 -6.07 -7.10 -1.55
N LEU A 37 -4.83 -7.36 -1.11
CA LEU A 37 -4.24 -6.69 0.06
C LEU A 37 -4.32 -5.17 -0.01
N LYS A 38 -4.01 -4.60 -1.19
CA LYS A 38 -4.12 -3.16 -1.41
C LYS A 38 -5.53 -2.65 -1.11
N ARG A 39 -6.56 -3.32 -1.65
CA ARG A 39 -7.96 -2.93 -1.46
C ARG A 39 -8.44 -3.15 -0.03
N ALA A 40 -7.99 -4.22 0.63
CA ALA A 40 -8.35 -4.48 2.01
C ALA A 40 -7.76 -3.43 2.96
N LEU A 41 -6.48 -3.07 2.77
CA LEU A 41 -5.81 -2.06 3.60
C LEU A 41 -6.38 -0.64 3.41
N THR A 42 -6.87 -0.31 2.21
CA THR A 42 -7.39 1.04 1.90
C THR A 42 -8.90 1.18 2.09
N ASP A 43 -9.60 0.12 2.51
CA ASP A 43 -11.04 0.22 2.82
C ASP A 43 -11.23 0.74 4.25
N PRO A 44 -11.75 1.98 4.43
CA PRO A 44 -11.89 2.57 5.74
C PRO A 44 -12.92 1.86 6.64
N ARG A 45 -13.73 0.95 6.06
CA ARG A 45 -14.65 0.10 6.83
C ARG A 45 -13.95 -1.11 7.46
N LEU A 46 -12.77 -1.49 6.93
CA LEU A 46 -11.96 -2.58 7.46
C LEU A 46 -10.85 -2.05 8.37
N VAL A 47 -10.11 -1.03 7.90
CA VAL A 47 -8.95 -0.48 8.59
C VAL A 47 -9.01 1.05 8.55
N SER A 48 -8.98 1.67 9.73
CA SER A 48 -8.92 3.11 9.87
C SER A 48 -7.51 3.66 9.54
N GLY A 49 -7.44 4.85 8.96
CA GLY A 49 -6.22 5.65 8.84
C GLY A 49 -5.22 5.21 7.75
N ILE A 50 -5.49 4.14 6.98
CA ILE A 50 -4.60 3.70 5.91
C ILE A 50 -5.13 4.13 4.54
N GLY A 51 -4.47 5.12 3.93
CA GLY A 51 -4.74 5.57 2.58
C GLY A 51 -3.83 4.92 1.52
N ASN A 52 -3.89 5.49 0.31
CA ASN A 52 -3.16 4.98 -0.85
C ASN A 52 -1.65 4.94 -0.62
N ALA A 53 -1.06 6.00 -0.06
CA ALA A 53 0.38 6.11 0.17
C ALA A 53 0.87 5.06 1.18
N TYR A 54 0.30 5.05 2.37
CA TYR A 54 0.76 4.14 3.43
C TYR A 54 0.52 2.67 3.11
N SER A 55 -0.53 2.33 2.36
CA SER A 55 -0.72 0.94 1.92
C SER A 55 0.36 0.45 0.95
N ASP A 56 0.91 1.32 0.07
CA ASP A 56 2.07 0.97 -0.77
C ASP A 56 3.32 0.73 0.08
N GLU A 57 3.60 1.62 1.03
CA GLU A 57 4.75 1.53 1.95
C GLU A 57 4.68 0.28 2.83
N ILE A 58 3.52 -0.01 3.41
CA ILE A 58 3.27 -1.19 4.22
C ILE A 58 3.51 -2.47 3.42
N LEU A 59 2.95 -2.56 2.21
CA LEU A 59 3.11 -3.74 1.36
C LEU A 59 4.56 -3.93 0.88
N HIS A 60 5.28 -2.83 0.65
CA HIS A 60 6.71 -2.89 0.36
C HIS A 60 7.52 -3.36 1.58
N ALA A 61 7.24 -2.83 2.76
CA ALA A 61 7.90 -3.25 4.01
C ALA A 61 7.65 -4.74 4.31
N ALA A 62 6.41 -5.20 4.13
CA ALA A 62 6.02 -6.60 4.28
C ALA A 62 6.53 -7.53 3.18
N GLN A 63 7.06 -7.00 2.07
CA GLN A 63 7.45 -7.74 0.87
C GLN A 63 6.29 -8.60 0.30
N LEU A 64 5.10 -8.02 0.25
CA LEU A 64 3.89 -8.66 -0.25
C LEU A 64 3.36 -7.93 -1.48
N SER A 65 2.88 -8.72 -2.45
CA SER A 65 2.28 -8.17 -3.66
C SER A 65 0.95 -7.46 -3.34
N PRO A 66 0.72 -6.24 -3.87
CA PRO A 66 -0.52 -5.50 -3.66
C PRO A 66 -1.76 -6.22 -4.20
N VAL A 67 -1.59 -7.13 -5.15
CA VAL A 67 -2.69 -7.89 -5.79
C VAL A 67 -2.90 -9.28 -5.19
N THR A 68 -2.12 -9.68 -4.20
CA THR A 68 -2.37 -10.93 -3.47
C THR A 68 -3.70 -10.83 -2.73
N PHE A 69 -4.51 -11.88 -2.81
CA PHE A 69 -5.79 -11.96 -2.10
C PHE A 69 -5.59 -12.27 -0.62
N THR A 70 -6.39 -11.66 0.24
CA THR A 70 -6.30 -11.81 1.70
C THR A 70 -6.39 -13.27 2.15
N GLN A 71 -7.30 -14.07 1.58
CA GLN A 71 -7.47 -15.47 1.94
C GLN A 71 -6.35 -16.40 1.42
N LYS A 72 -5.40 -15.89 0.63
CA LYS A 72 -4.25 -16.65 0.12
C LYS A 72 -2.96 -16.45 0.91
N LEU A 73 -2.97 -15.59 1.93
CA LEU A 73 -1.78 -15.37 2.75
C LEU A 73 -1.53 -16.59 3.64
N LYS A 74 -0.25 -16.93 3.74
CA LYS A 74 0.25 -17.90 4.70
C LYS A 74 0.35 -17.28 6.11
N PRO A 75 0.41 -18.08 7.18
CA PRO A 75 0.56 -17.56 8.54
C PRO A 75 1.72 -16.57 8.67
N GLU A 76 2.90 -16.90 8.16
CA GLU A 76 4.10 -16.07 8.24
C GLU A 76 3.97 -14.74 7.46
N GLU A 77 3.13 -14.73 6.43
CA GLU A 77 2.83 -13.53 5.66
C GLU A 77 1.88 -12.59 6.41
N TRP A 78 0.95 -13.16 7.21
CA TRP A 78 0.14 -12.39 8.13
C TRP A 78 0.95 -11.72 9.21
N ASP A 79 1.90 -12.44 9.83
CA ASP A 79 2.83 -11.89 10.82
C ASP A 79 3.61 -10.71 10.24
N ARG A 80 4.19 -10.89 9.04
CA ARG A 80 4.93 -9.82 8.37
C ARG A 80 4.06 -8.62 8.02
N LEU A 81 2.83 -8.87 7.51
CA LEU A 81 1.91 -7.79 7.15
C LEU A 81 1.51 -6.97 8.36
N PHE A 82 1.15 -7.63 9.45
CA PHE A 82 0.76 -6.96 10.68
C PHE A 82 1.92 -6.17 11.30
N ALA A 83 3.09 -6.79 11.40
CA ALA A 83 4.30 -6.14 11.91
C ALA A 83 4.68 -4.91 11.05
N ALA A 84 4.67 -5.05 9.71
CA ALA A 84 4.95 -3.97 8.78
C ALA A 84 3.92 -2.84 8.89
N THR A 85 2.63 -3.18 9.06
CA THR A 85 1.57 -2.17 9.22
C THR A 85 1.82 -1.33 10.47
N ARG A 86 2.04 -1.97 11.61
CA ARG A 86 2.31 -1.26 12.87
C ARG A 86 3.57 -0.42 12.81
N SER A 87 4.69 -1.01 12.36
CA SER A 87 5.98 -0.31 12.31
C SER A 87 5.96 0.88 11.36
N THR A 88 5.35 0.73 10.18
CA THR A 88 5.23 1.84 9.22
C THR A 88 4.39 2.97 9.78
N LEU A 89 3.20 2.68 10.32
CA LEU A 89 2.34 3.71 10.90
C LEU A 89 3.00 4.43 12.08
N THR A 90 3.62 3.68 13.01
CA THR A 90 4.31 4.26 14.16
C THR A 90 5.46 5.17 13.71
N ALA A 91 6.33 4.69 12.82
CA ALA A 91 7.45 5.48 12.32
C ALA A 91 7.02 6.79 11.66
N TRP A 92 5.95 6.76 10.85
CA TRP A 92 5.42 7.96 10.23
C TRP A 92 4.71 8.90 11.21
N MET A 93 3.99 8.35 12.20
CA MET A 93 3.39 9.16 13.27
C MET A 93 4.45 9.92 14.06
N ASP A 94 5.52 9.23 14.46
CA ASP A 94 6.61 9.83 15.24
C ASP A 94 7.33 10.90 14.42
N ARG A 95 7.61 10.63 13.16
CA ARG A 95 8.19 11.62 12.24
C ARG A 95 7.31 12.86 12.11
N LEU A 96 6.01 12.68 11.83
CA LEU A 96 5.07 13.79 11.68
C LEU A 96 4.91 14.61 12.96
N ARG A 97 4.96 13.95 14.13
CA ARG A 97 4.97 14.65 15.43
C ARG A 97 6.20 15.53 15.59
N LEU A 98 7.39 15.00 15.26
CA LEU A 98 8.62 15.78 15.33
C LEU A 98 8.60 16.98 14.35
N GLU A 99 8.13 16.77 13.14
CA GLU A 99 7.97 17.85 12.15
C GLU A 99 6.98 18.92 12.67
N ALA A 100 5.85 18.52 13.24
CA ALA A 100 4.84 19.43 13.78
C ALA A 100 5.32 20.23 15.00
N ILE A 101 6.28 19.72 15.76
CA ILE A 101 6.94 20.48 16.84
C ILE A 101 7.83 21.58 16.27
N ALA A 102 8.52 21.29 15.15
CA ALA A 102 9.43 22.26 14.53
C ALA A 102 8.69 23.37 13.76
N SER A 103 7.58 23.04 13.09
CA SER A 103 6.74 24.00 12.36
C SER A 103 5.34 23.43 12.16
N PHE A 104 4.32 24.30 12.12
CA PHE A 104 2.97 23.89 11.76
C PHE A 104 2.96 23.42 10.30
N PRO A 105 2.41 22.20 10.01
CA PRO A 105 2.39 21.68 8.65
C PRO A 105 1.46 22.51 7.78
N GLU A 106 2.04 23.29 6.87
CA GLU A 106 1.28 24.13 5.92
C GLU A 106 0.69 23.31 4.76
N ASN A 107 1.31 22.17 4.45
CA ASN A 107 0.91 21.32 3.36
C ASN A 107 0.70 19.87 3.81
N VAL A 108 -0.52 19.36 3.65
CA VAL A 108 -0.81 17.93 3.77
C VAL A 108 -0.46 17.28 2.42
N THR A 109 0.73 16.71 2.31
CA THR A 109 1.13 16.05 1.07
C THR A 109 1.12 14.53 1.24
N ALA A 110 0.49 13.86 0.28
CA ALA A 110 0.60 12.41 0.14
C ALA A 110 1.94 11.99 -0.53
N PHE A 111 2.75 12.97 -0.97
CA PHE A 111 4.03 12.73 -1.65
C PHE A 111 5.16 13.20 -0.77
N ARG A 112 5.94 12.25 -0.26
CA ARG A 112 7.10 12.51 0.57
C ARG A 112 8.34 11.88 -0.05
N PRO A 113 9.48 12.61 -0.11
CA PRO A 113 10.72 12.09 -0.71
C PRO A 113 11.25 10.85 0.02
N GLU A 114 10.88 10.67 1.28
CA GLU A 114 11.30 9.55 2.12
C GLU A 114 10.48 8.27 1.93
N PHE A 115 9.39 8.31 1.16
CA PHE A 115 8.67 7.09 0.81
C PHE A 115 9.57 6.13 0.04
N ALA A 116 9.42 4.84 0.31
CA ALA A 116 10.17 3.79 -0.34
C ALA A 116 9.69 3.51 -1.77
N VAL A 117 8.39 3.53 -2.00
CA VAL A 117 7.80 3.21 -3.30
C VAL A 117 6.69 4.17 -3.73
N HIS A 118 5.89 4.72 -2.81
CA HIS A 118 4.77 5.58 -3.19
C HIS A 118 5.25 6.87 -3.86
N GLY A 119 4.71 7.16 -5.06
CA GLY A 119 5.13 8.32 -5.87
C GLY A 119 6.53 8.21 -6.48
N ARG A 120 7.18 7.04 -6.41
CA ARG A 120 8.57 6.83 -6.83
C ARG A 120 8.71 5.98 -8.11
N TYR A 121 7.72 6.00 -8.97
CA TYR A 121 7.79 5.28 -10.24
C TYR A 121 9.08 5.58 -11.01
N ASN A 122 9.75 4.55 -11.52
CA ASN A 122 11.06 4.57 -12.19
C ASN A 122 12.26 4.98 -11.33
N LEU A 123 12.09 5.37 -10.07
CA LEU A 123 13.20 5.59 -9.15
C LEU A 123 13.67 4.26 -8.52
N PRO A 124 14.93 4.20 -8.08
CA PRO A 124 15.46 2.98 -7.48
C PRO A 124 14.76 2.66 -6.14
N CYS A 125 14.41 1.40 -5.96
CA CYS A 125 13.93 0.86 -4.69
C CYS A 125 15.06 0.96 -3.64
N PRO A 126 14.81 1.54 -2.44
CA PRO A 126 15.85 1.71 -1.44
C PRO A 126 16.37 0.37 -0.87
N ARG A 127 15.60 -0.72 -1.03
CA ARG A 127 15.99 -2.06 -0.54
C ARG A 127 16.87 -2.84 -1.51
N CYS A 128 16.61 -2.76 -2.83
CA CYS A 128 17.27 -3.65 -3.80
C CYS A 128 17.80 -2.95 -5.05
N GLY A 129 17.62 -1.64 -5.19
CA GLY A 129 18.07 -0.84 -6.33
C GLY A 129 17.20 -0.95 -7.59
N GLU A 130 16.28 -1.93 -7.65
CA GLU A 130 15.43 -2.13 -8.82
C GLU A 130 14.42 -0.99 -9.01
N LYS A 131 14.07 -0.65 -10.27
CA LYS A 131 13.11 0.41 -10.55
C LYS A 131 11.72 0.10 -9.98
N VAL A 132 11.17 1.03 -9.22
CA VAL A 132 9.80 0.96 -8.71
C VAL A 132 8.83 0.97 -9.89
N GLN A 133 7.88 0.06 -9.87
CA GLN A 133 6.82 -0.08 -10.86
C GLN A 133 5.51 0.52 -10.35
N ARG A 134 4.56 0.71 -11.26
CA ARG A 134 3.22 1.19 -10.92
C ARG A 134 2.13 0.45 -11.67
N ILE A 135 0.92 0.45 -11.08
CA ILE A 135 -0.32 0.05 -11.71
C ILE A 135 -1.26 1.25 -11.60
N ARG A 136 -1.84 1.69 -12.70
CA ARG A 136 -2.83 2.76 -12.72
C ARG A 136 -4.25 2.23 -12.73
N TYR A 137 -5.13 2.86 -11.95
CA TYR A 137 -6.56 2.60 -11.88
C TYR A 137 -7.30 3.94 -11.85
N ALA A 138 -7.88 4.36 -12.95
CA ALA A 138 -8.53 5.67 -13.02
C ALA A 138 -7.66 6.77 -12.39
N ASP A 139 -8.10 7.34 -11.27
CA ASP A 139 -7.41 8.42 -10.55
C ASP A 139 -6.41 7.92 -9.49
N ASN A 140 -6.30 6.59 -9.29
CA ASN A 140 -5.41 5.99 -8.29
C ASN A 140 -4.24 5.26 -8.92
N GLU A 141 -3.11 5.29 -8.22
CA GLU A 141 -1.90 4.60 -8.58
C GLU A 141 -1.44 3.70 -7.42
N THR A 142 -0.99 2.50 -7.73
CA THR A 142 -0.32 1.60 -6.79
C THR A 142 1.14 1.47 -7.18
N ASN A 143 2.05 1.81 -6.28
CA ASN A 143 3.48 1.69 -6.49
C ASN A 143 4.02 0.45 -5.77
N TYR A 144 4.94 -0.27 -6.42
CA TYR A 144 5.52 -1.49 -5.87
C TYR A 144 6.90 -1.76 -6.46
N CYS A 145 7.73 -2.51 -5.73
CA CYS A 145 8.98 -3.05 -6.25
C CYS A 145 8.76 -4.48 -6.74
N ALA A 146 8.91 -4.71 -8.06
CA ALA A 146 8.69 -6.04 -8.61
C ALA A 146 9.63 -7.09 -8.01
N ARG A 147 10.91 -6.77 -7.80
CA ARG A 147 11.89 -7.68 -7.21
C ARG A 147 11.55 -8.04 -5.77
N CYS A 148 11.22 -7.05 -4.92
CA CYS A 148 10.97 -7.28 -3.50
C CYS A 148 9.60 -7.94 -3.23
N GLN A 149 8.57 -7.60 -4.00
CA GLN A 149 7.18 -7.93 -3.67
C GLN A 149 6.57 -9.02 -4.58
N THR A 150 7.09 -9.22 -5.80
CA THR A 150 6.52 -10.12 -6.79
C THR A 150 7.53 -11.07 -7.42
N ARG A 151 8.74 -11.19 -6.86
CA ARG A 151 9.83 -12.04 -7.35
C ARG A 151 10.19 -11.75 -8.82
N GLY A 152 10.22 -10.46 -9.19
CA GLY A 152 10.53 -10.00 -10.55
C GLY A 152 9.33 -9.96 -11.51
N LYS A 153 8.15 -10.43 -11.10
CA LYS A 153 6.96 -10.42 -11.96
C LYS A 153 6.39 -9.01 -12.07
N VAL A 154 6.20 -8.53 -13.30
CA VAL A 154 5.49 -7.28 -13.57
C VAL A 154 4.00 -7.50 -13.47
N LEU A 155 3.34 -6.69 -12.62
CA LEU A 155 1.90 -6.77 -12.44
C LEU A 155 1.19 -6.03 -13.58
N ALA A 156 0.09 -6.61 -14.05
CA ALA A 156 -0.67 -6.04 -15.16
C ALA A 156 -1.42 -4.76 -14.75
N ASP A 157 -1.15 -3.68 -15.45
CA ASP A 157 -2.07 -2.56 -15.58
C ASP A 157 -3.23 -2.99 -16.50
N ARG A 158 -4.47 -2.84 -16.03
CA ARG A 158 -5.63 -3.35 -16.78
C ARG A 158 -5.80 -2.70 -18.15
N SER A 159 -5.46 -1.44 -18.27
CA SER A 159 -5.60 -0.70 -19.53
C SER A 159 -4.54 -1.14 -20.52
N LEU A 160 -3.27 -1.11 -20.10
CA LEU A 160 -2.14 -1.49 -20.95
C LEU A 160 -2.11 -2.99 -21.23
N SER A 161 -2.42 -3.84 -20.25
CA SER A 161 -2.43 -5.29 -20.46
C SER A 161 -3.55 -5.74 -21.41
N ARG A 162 -4.68 -5.04 -21.43
CA ARG A 162 -5.75 -5.30 -22.43
C ARG A 162 -5.32 -4.89 -23.83
N LEU A 163 -4.56 -3.79 -23.96
CA LEU A 163 -4.03 -3.32 -25.25
C LEU A 163 -2.96 -4.24 -25.81
N LEU A 164 -2.00 -4.67 -24.96
CA LEU A 164 -0.87 -5.49 -25.36
C LEU A 164 -1.21 -7.00 -25.41
N GLY A 165 -2.26 -7.45 -24.76
CA GLY A 165 -2.71 -8.84 -24.76
C GLY A 165 -1.59 -9.82 -24.36
N SER A 166 -1.22 -10.70 -25.31
CA SER A 166 -0.11 -11.68 -25.15
C SER A 166 1.27 -11.04 -25.02
N ASP A 167 1.44 -9.82 -25.54
CA ASP A 167 2.73 -9.09 -25.56
C ASP A 167 2.99 -8.31 -24.26
N TRP A 168 2.10 -8.46 -23.26
CA TRP A 168 2.34 -7.89 -21.94
C TRP A 168 3.59 -8.48 -21.28
N PRO A 169 4.58 -7.64 -20.88
CA PRO A 169 5.81 -8.10 -20.28
C PRO A 169 5.53 -8.77 -18.93
N ARG A 170 6.08 -9.95 -18.74
CA ARG A 170 5.92 -10.72 -17.48
C ARG A 170 7.05 -10.46 -16.50
N THR A 171 8.21 -10.04 -17.01
CA THR A 171 9.42 -9.76 -16.23
C THR A 171 9.90 -8.33 -16.44
N LEU A 172 10.80 -7.88 -15.57
CA LEU A 172 11.42 -6.57 -15.69
C LEU A 172 12.28 -6.46 -16.96
N ASP A 173 12.99 -7.52 -17.31
CA ASP A 173 13.85 -7.55 -18.52
C ASP A 173 13.00 -7.42 -19.79
N GLU A 174 11.87 -8.10 -19.86
CA GLU A 174 10.93 -7.96 -20.99
C GLU A 174 10.33 -6.53 -21.04
N LEU A 175 10.04 -5.93 -19.89
CA LEU A 175 9.54 -4.56 -19.80
C LEU A 175 10.58 -3.54 -20.28
N GLU A 176 11.84 -3.69 -19.91
CA GLU A 176 12.92 -2.81 -20.38
C GLU A 176 13.15 -2.99 -21.89
N ALA A 177 13.12 -4.22 -22.40
CA ALA A 177 13.26 -4.48 -23.84
C ALA A 177 12.15 -3.82 -24.67
N LEU A 178 10.92 -3.71 -24.15
CA LEU A 178 9.82 -3.00 -24.81
C LEU A 178 10.04 -1.48 -24.90
N LYS A 179 10.72 -0.88 -23.91
CA LYS A 179 10.98 0.56 -23.90
C LYS A 179 12.05 1.00 -24.89
N HIS A 180 12.87 0.07 -25.39
CA HIS A 180 13.96 0.31 -26.34
C HIS A 180 13.60 -0.08 -27.78
N ARG A 181 12.36 -0.48 -28.04
CA ARG A 181 11.76 -0.68 -29.38
C ARG A 181 11.01 0.56 -29.83
#